data_2af3acdd8807097cd4f3f7982863730e
#
_entry.id   2af3acdd8807097cd4f3f7982863730e
#
_cell.length_a   1.000
_cell.length_b   1.000
_cell.length_c   1.000
_cell.angle_alpha   90.00
_cell.angle_beta   90.00
_cell.angle_gamma   90.00
#
_symmetry.space_group_name_H-M   'P 1'
#
loop_
_entity.id
_entity.type
_entity.pdbx_description
1 polymer ?
#
loop_
_entity_poly.entity_id
_entity_poly.type
_entity_poly.pdbx_seq_one_letter_code
_entity_poly.pdbx_strand_id
1 'polypeptide(L)'
;MKKILAFTAVVAFLFSCNSGDRGELVGAKGKKWYPEKPYGMTLVPGGSFIMGKSDDDFVAVNDAPTKTVTVRSFYMDETEITNAEYRQFVEWVRDSTVRLKLAILADEVGATPGDGGIGEFAFVDQENEEMTPYEQYMYDNYYGMGDDFYAGRKINKDVDLIWDTGEYPDEYYSEVMDTMYIPAEEAYNGQRTIDVDKLKFQYTYMDIQAAARADGKRRKDFIKKEEI
;
A
#
# COMPACT_ATOMS: atom_id res chain seq x y z
N MET A 1 -3.31 69.16 -28.38
CA MET A 1 -4.01 68.41 -27.32
C MET A 1 -4.82 67.22 -27.88
N LYS A 2 -5.70 67.38 -28.89
CA LYS A 2 -6.52 66.25 -29.43
C LYS A 2 -5.69 65.12 -30.04
N LYS A 3 -4.54 65.36 -30.66
CA LYS A 3 -3.66 64.32 -31.22
C LYS A 3 -2.93 63.50 -30.16
N ILE A 4 -2.58 64.12 -29.06
CA ILE A 4 -1.93 63.41 -27.90
C ILE A 4 -2.92 62.52 -27.22
N LEU A 5 -4.17 62.97 -27.06
CA LEU A 5 -5.23 62.17 -26.44
C LEU A 5 -5.60 60.92 -27.28
N ALA A 6 -5.59 61.08 -28.62
CA ALA A 6 -5.79 59.93 -29.51
C ALA A 6 -4.64 58.91 -29.47
N PHE A 7 -3.41 59.37 -29.34
CA PHE A 7 -2.23 58.51 -29.22
C PHE A 7 -2.21 57.74 -27.91
N THR A 8 -2.57 58.38 -26.79
CA THR A 8 -2.69 57.71 -25.47
C THR A 8 -3.80 56.69 -25.45
N ALA A 9 -4.92 56.94 -26.12
CA ALA A 9 -6.00 55.97 -26.23
C ALA A 9 -5.60 54.71 -27.05
N VAL A 10 -4.84 54.88 -28.14
CA VAL A 10 -4.35 53.75 -28.95
C VAL A 10 -3.32 52.95 -28.18
N VAL A 11 -2.42 53.56 -27.39
CA VAL A 11 -1.46 52.87 -26.55
C VAL A 11 -2.16 52.10 -25.43
N ALA A 12 -3.20 52.63 -24.81
CA ALA A 12 -3.98 51.94 -23.79
C ALA A 12 -4.68 50.71 -24.33
N PHE A 13 -5.15 50.73 -25.60
CA PHE A 13 -5.73 49.56 -26.25
C PHE A 13 -4.71 48.44 -26.53
N LEU A 14 -3.46 48.79 -26.78
CA LEU A 14 -2.40 47.80 -27.04
C LEU A 14 -1.96 47.04 -25.78
N PHE A 15 -2.16 47.60 -24.58
CA PHE A 15 -1.88 46.94 -23.31
C PHE A 15 -3.09 46.14 -22.76
N SER A 16 -4.23 46.12 -23.44
CA SER A 16 -5.43 45.41 -23.01
C SER A 16 -5.42 43.89 -23.29
N CYS A 17 -4.42 43.38 -23.99
CA CYS A 17 -4.27 41.95 -24.17
C CYS A 17 -3.56 41.36 -22.94
N ASN A 18 -4.28 41.20 -21.83
CA ASN A 18 -3.87 40.35 -20.75
C ASN A 18 -4.01 38.89 -21.20
N SER A 19 -2.90 38.27 -21.59
CA SER A 19 -2.81 36.88 -21.98
C SER A 19 -2.79 35.91 -20.77
N GLY A 20 -3.36 36.34 -19.66
CA GLY A 20 -3.56 35.48 -18.52
C GLY A 20 -4.80 34.61 -18.68
N ASP A 21 -4.67 33.36 -18.43
CA ASP A 21 -5.73 32.37 -18.18
C ASP A 21 -6.55 31.89 -19.39
N ARG A 22 -5.90 31.36 -20.40
CA ARG A 22 -6.58 30.45 -21.33
C ARG A 22 -6.60 29.02 -20.75
N GLY A 23 -7.64 28.72 -19.98
CA GLY A 23 -7.94 27.34 -19.56
C GLY A 23 -7.35 26.88 -18.22
N GLU A 24 -6.93 27.78 -17.35
CA GLU A 24 -6.70 27.43 -15.95
C GLU A 24 -8.03 27.31 -15.21
N LEU A 25 -8.17 26.26 -14.41
CA LEU A 25 -9.30 26.09 -13.50
C LEU A 25 -9.34 27.29 -12.54
N VAL A 26 -10.40 28.12 -12.70
CA VAL A 26 -10.63 29.26 -11.81
C VAL A 26 -10.78 28.75 -10.39
N GLY A 27 -9.83 29.09 -9.51
CA GLY A 27 -9.82 28.66 -8.11
C GLY A 27 -8.59 27.81 -7.69
N ALA A 28 -7.81 27.29 -8.62
CA ALA A 28 -6.61 26.52 -8.30
C ALA A 28 -5.33 27.38 -8.32
N LYS A 29 -5.35 28.51 -7.61
CA LYS A 29 -4.12 29.32 -7.37
C LYS A 29 -3.31 28.65 -6.26
N GLY A 30 -2.51 27.64 -6.60
CA GLY A 30 -1.58 26.98 -5.71
C GLY A 30 -0.30 26.59 -6.44
N LYS A 31 0.76 26.35 -5.67
CA LYS A 31 1.95 25.71 -6.23
C LYS A 31 1.54 24.37 -6.80
N LYS A 32 2.00 24.05 -8.02
CA LYS A 32 1.83 22.70 -8.57
C LYS A 32 2.35 21.71 -7.54
N TRP A 33 1.47 20.84 -7.07
CA TRP A 33 1.86 19.78 -6.16
C TRP A 33 2.40 18.60 -6.99
N TYR A 34 3.58 18.17 -6.62
CA TYR A 34 4.17 16.94 -7.14
C TYR A 34 4.27 15.98 -5.96
N PRO A 35 3.90 14.70 -6.12
CA PRO A 35 4.15 13.71 -5.09
C PRO A 35 5.65 13.66 -4.79
N GLU A 36 6.00 13.47 -3.52
CA GLU A 36 7.38 13.25 -3.12
C GLU A 36 7.92 12.01 -3.84
N LYS A 37 9.17 12.08 -4.27
CA LYS A 37 9.86 10.95 -4.90
C LYS A 37 9.98 9.84 -3.86
N PRO A 38 9.41 8.63 -4.09
CA PRO A 38 9.62 7.50 -3.18
C PRO A 38 11.11 7.17 -3.09
N TYR A 39 11.53 6.73 -1.92
CA TYR A 39 12.92 6.34 -1.69
C TYR A 39 13.31 5.18 -2.61
N GLY A 40 14.50 5.27 -3.22
CA GLY A 40 15.02 4.23 -4.13
C GLY A 40 14.35 4.14 -5.50
N MET A 41 13.37 5.01 -5.81
CA MET A 41 12.69 5.01 -7.10
C MET A 41 13.11 6.19 -7.98
N THR A 42 13.01 6.01 -9.28
CA THR A 42 13.15 7.08 -10.27
C THR A 42 11.88 7.31 -11.05
N LEU A 43 11.63 8.56 -11.45
CA LEU A 43 10.48 8.90 -12.28
C LEU A 43 10.77 8.55 -13.74
N VAL A 44 10.02 7.62 -14.29
CA VAL A 44 10.01 7.32 -15.73
C VAL A 44 8.97 8.23 -16.38
N PRO A 45 9.37 9.13 -17.30
CA PRO A 45 8.43 10.00 -17.99
C PRO A 45 7.50 9.18 -18.89
N GLY A 46 6.25 9.63 -19.01
CA GLY A 46 5.30 9.01 -19.91
C GLY A 46 5.72 9.17 -21.37
N GLY A 47 5.40 8.18 -22.18
CA GLY A 47 5.74 8.16 -23.59
C GLY A 47 5.05 7.03 -24.35
N SER A 48 5.30 6.98 -25.65
CA SER A 48 4.82 5.90 -26.50
C SER A 48 6.00 5.12 -27.07
N PHE A 49 5.87 3.81 -27.12
CA PHE A 49 6.85 2.92 -27.75
C PHE A 49 6.17 1.81 -28.54
N ILE A 50 6.92 1.17 -29.40
CA ILE A 50 6.45 0.04 -30.19
C ILE A 50 6.81 -1.25 -29.44
N MET A 51 5.81 -2.02 -29.07
CA MET A 51 5.93 -3.32 -28.43
C MET A 51 5.58 -4.42 -29.45
N GLY A 52 6.30 -5.52 -29.40
CA GLY A 52 6.11 -6.65 -30.30
C GLY A 52 7.39 -7.01 -31.03
N LYS A 53 7.33 -8.08 -31.84
CA LYS A 53 8.48 -8.53 -32.65
C LYS A 53 8.64 -7.61 -33.85
N SER A 54 9.87 -7.15 -34.08
CA SER A 54 10.22 -6.42 -35.31
C SER A 54 10.42 -7.40 -36.48
N ASP A 55 10.54 -6.85 -37.70
CA ASP A 55 10.72 -7.60 -38.95
C ASP A 55 11.97 -8.49 -38.99
N ASP A 56 12.89 -8.37 -38.03
CA ASP A 56 14.08 -9.20 -37.86
C ASP A 56 13.82 -10.57 -37.18
N ASP A 57 12.57 -10.93 -36.94
CA ASP A 57 12.22 -12.24 -36.40
C ASP A 57 12.40 -13.33 -37.49
N PHE A 58 13.56 -13.97 -37.48
CA PHE A 58 13.99 -14.97 -38.47
C PHE A 58 13.07 -16.20 -38.56
N VAL A 59 12.21 -16.41 -37.54
CA VAL A 59 11.30 -17.55 -37.46
C VAL A 59 9.92 -17.24 -38.02
N ALA A 60 9.62 -15.96 -38.28
CA ALA A 60 8.39 -15.44 -38.92
C ALA A 60 7.07 -16.04 -38.41
N VAL A 61 7.02 -16.37 -37.13
CA VAL A 61 5.81 -16.85 -36.48
C VAL A 61 4.98 -15.65 -36.03
N ASN A 62 4.29 -14.91 -36.80
CA ASN A 62 3.48 -13.72 -36.53
C ASN A 62 2.63 -13.77 -35.23
N ASP A 63 3.19 -14.34 -34.16
CA ASP A 63 2.55 -14.52 -32.86
C ASP A 63 2.57 -13.26 -31.98
N ALA A 64 3.38 -12.27 -32.31
CA ALA A 64 3.51 -11.02 -31.56
C ALA A 64 3.60 -9.79 -32.49
N PRO A 65 2.52 -9.39 -33.19
CA PRO A 65 2.53 -8.24 -34.08
C PRO A 65 2.87 -6.96 -33.33
N THR A 66 3.57 -6.04 -34.00
CA THR A 66 3.95 -4.76 -33.43
C THR A 66 2.74 -3.89 -33.12
N LYS A 67 2.72 -3.31 -31.92
CA LYS A 67 1.67 -2.41 -31.46
C LYS A 67 2.26 -1.20 -30.79
N THR A 68 1.82 0.00 -31.11
CA THR A 68 2.17 1.20 -30.37
C THR A 68 1.42 1.23 -29.04
N VAL A 69 2.15 1.33 -27.94
CA VAL A 69 1.63 1.40 -26.58
C VAL A 69 2.03 2.73 -25.97
N THR A 70 1.07 3.43 -25.38
CA THR A 70 1.30 4.66 -24.62
C THR A 70 1.24 4.37 -23.13
N VAL A 71 2.30 4.70 -22.41
CA VAL A 71 2.42 4.53 -20.97
C VAL A 71 2.44 5.89 -20.30
N ARG A 72 1.75 6.01 -19.16
CA ARG A 72 1.80 7.22 -18.34
C ARG A 72 3.11 7.25 -17.56
N SER A 73 3.51 8.44 -17.06
CA SER A 73 4.63 8.54 -16.13
C SER A 73 4.37 7.73 -14.87
N PHE A 74 5.39 7.03 -14.38
CA PHE A 74 5.35 6.20 -13.19
C PHE A 74 6.71 6.21 -12.48
N TYR A 75 6.71 5.80 -11.22
CA TYR A 75 7.95 5.57 -10.49
C TYR A 75 8.35 4.10 -10.64
N MET A 76 9.63 3.86 -10.77
CA MET A 76 10.22 2.52 -10.86
C MET A 76 11.46 2.48 -9.99
N ASP A 77 11.73 1.36 -9.35
CA ASP A 77 12.95 1.15 -8.59
C ASP A 77 14.19 1.34 -9.46
N GLU A 78 15.21 2.00 -8.92
CA GLU A 78 16.47 2.27 -9.65
C GLU A 78 17.30 1.00 -9.84
N THR A 79 17.09 0.01 -8.97
CA THR A 79 17.81 -1.28 -8.97
C THR A 79 16.82 -2.43 -8.91
N GLU A 80 17.22 -3.59 -9.41
CA GLU A 80 16.47 -4.82 -9.24
C GLU A 80 16.48 -5.24 -7.77
N ILE A 81 15.34 -5.78 -7.31
CA ILE A 81 15.21 -6.32 -5.95
C ILE A 81 15.97 -7.64 -5.89
N THR A 82 16.90 -7.75 -4.95
CA THR A 82 17.66 -8.96 -4.73
C THR A 82 16.84 -10.03 -4.00
N ASN A 83 17.22 -11.31 -4.13
CA ASN A 83 16.61 -12.39 -3.37
C ASN A 83 16.71 -12.20 -1.85
N ALA A 84 17.75 -11.53 -1.38
CA ALA A 84 17.92 -11.24 0.05
C ALA A 84 16.90 -10.20 0.56
N GLU A 85 16.66 -9.14 -0.21
CA GLU A 85 15.66 -8.12 0.10
C GLU A 85 14.24 -8.69 0.03
N TYR A 86 13.96 -9.49 -1.02
CA TYR A 86 12.67 -10.16 -1.14
C TYR A 86 12.42 -11.13 0.02
N ARG A 87 13.44 -11.84 0.48
CA ARG A 87 13.34 -12.72 1.66
C ARG A 87 12.96 -11.96 2.92
N GLN A 88 13.54 -10.78 3.15
CA GLN A 88 13.17 -9.93 4.28
C GLN A 88 11.69 -9.56 4.26
N PHE A 89 11.16 -9.26 3.08
CA PHE A 89 9.73 -8.98 2.92
C PHE A 89 8.87 -10.22 3.26
N VAL A 90 9.24 -11.39 2.74
CA VAL A 90 8.50 -12.64 3.01
C VAL A 90 8.55 -13.00 4.49
N GLU A 91 9.70 -12.87 5.14
CA GLU A 91 9.85 -13.09 6.58
C GLU A 91 9.00 -12.11 7.39
N TRP A 92 8.97 -10.85 6.98
CA TRP A 92 8.12 -9.85 7.62
C TRP A 92 6.62 -10.17 7.47
N VAL A 93 6.16 -10.61 6.29
CA VAL A 93 4.77 -11.04 6.07
C VAL A 93 4.45 -12.25 6.94
N ARG A 94 5.32 -13.25 6.96
CA ARG A 94 5.21 -14.43 7.79
C ARG A 94 5.04 -14.07 9.27
N ASP A 95 5.98 -13.30 9.79
CA ASP A 95 6.00 -12.90 11.20
C ASP A 95 4.78 -12.06 11.56
N SER A 96 4.35 -11.16 10.67
CA SER A 96 3.15 -10.35 10.88
C SER A 96 1.89 -11.21 10.91
N THR A 97 1.79 -12.22 10.04
CA THR A 97 0.65 -13.14 10.00
C THR A 97 0.58 -13.99 11.26
N VAL A 98 1.72 -14.54 11.71
CA VAL A 98 1.80 -15.33 12.94
C VAL A 98 1.42 -14.49 14.15
N ARG A 99 2.01 -13.29 14.29
CA ARG A 99 1.69 -12.39 15.42
C ARG A 99 0.22 -12.02 15.47
N LEU A 100 -0.40 -11.77 14.32
CA LEU A 100 -1.83 -11.47 14.27
C LEU A 100 -2.67 -12.65 14.76
N LYS A 101 -2.37 -13.86 14.31
CA LYS A 101 -3.08 -15.06 14.73
C LYS A 101 -2.90 -15.34 16.23
N LEU A 102 -1.66 -15.18 16.75
CA LEU A 102 -1.39 -15.33 18.17
C LEU A 102 -2.17 -14.30 19.00
N ALA A 103 -2.20 -13.03 18.56
CA ALA A 103 -2.92 -11.98 19.26
C ALA A 103 -4.43 -12.21 19.26
N ILE A 104 -4.99 -12.69 18.15
CA ILE A 104 -6.41 -13.05 18.05
C ILE A 104 -6.75 -14.20 19.00
N LEU A 105 -5.96 -15.27 18.98
CA LEU A 105 -6.22 -16.40 19.87
C LEU A 105 -6.03 -16.03 21.35
N ALA A 106 -5.02 -15.21 21.67
CA ALA A 106 -4.83 -14.69 23.03
C ALA A 106 -6.06 -13.93 23.53
N ASP A 107 -6.65 -13.08 22.67
CA ASP A 107 -7.87 -12.33 22.97
C ASP A 107 -9.07 -13.28 23.17
N GLU A 108 -9.22 -14.29 22.30
CA GLU A 108 -10.30 -15.29 22.38
C GLU A 108 -10.26 -16.14 23.66
N VAL A 109 -9.05 -16.51 24.10
CA VAL A 109 -8.87 -17.29 25.34
C VAL A 109 -8.77 -16.41 26.59
N GLY A 110 -8.74 -15.08 26.42
CA GLY A 110 -8.63 -14.13 27.53
C GLY A 110 -7.24 -14.10 28.16
N ALA A 111 -6.20 -14.47 27.43
CA ALA A 111 -4.81 -14.40 27.92
C ALA A 111 -4.31 -12.95 27.86
N THR A 112 -3.62 -12.53 28.93
CA THR A 112 -3.11 -11.16 29.06
C THR A 112 -1.59 -11.13 29.13
N PRO A 113 -0.95 -10.00 28.74
CA PRO A 113 0.48 -9.83 28.91
C PRO A 113 0.88 -9.99 30.40
N GLY A 114 1.95 -10.76 30.66
CA GLY A 114 2.43 -11.06 32.01
C GLY A 114 1.97 -12.40 32.58
N ASP A 115 0.99 -13.06 31.97
CA ASP A 115 0.57 -14.41 32.37
C ASP A 115 1.51 -15.50 31.85
N GLY A 116 2.43 -15.13 30.96
CA GLY A 116 3.26 -16.05 30.20
C GLY A 116 2.53 -16.68 29.02
N GLY A 117 3.20 -17.56 28.28
CA GLY A 117 2.62 -18.27 27.16
C GLY A 117 2.12 -17.35 26.05
N ILE A 118 0.97 -17.68 25.45
CA ILE A 118 0.37 -16.91 24.37
C ILE A 118 0.00 -15.47 24.77
N GLY A 119 -0.20 -15.21 26.07
CA GLY A 119 -0.53 -13.88 26.58
C GLY A 119 0.50 -12.80 26.26
N GLU A 120 1.78 -13.18 26.16
CA GLU A 120 2.87 -12.25 25.79
C GLU A 120 2.70 -11.70 24.36
N PHE A 121 1.96 -12.40 23.52
CA PHE A 121 1.67 -12.02 22.14
C PHE A 121 0.33 -11.33 21.96
N ALA A 122 -0.41 -11.12 23.03
CA ALA A 122 -1.70 -10.41 23.01
C ALA A 122 -1.57 -9.01 22.41
N PHE A 123 -2.68 -8.46 21.96
CA PHE A 123 -2.70 -7.06 21.53
C PHE A 123 -2.26 -6.14 22.66
N VAL A 124 -1.47 -5.15 22.30
CA VAL A 124 -1.09 -4.10 23.26
C VAL A 124 -2.34 -3.35 23.67
N ASP A 125 -2.59 -3.27 24.97
CA ASP A 125 -3.75 -2.58 25.53
C ASP A 125 -3.63 -1.09 25.25
N GLN A 126 -4.50 -0.59 24.38
CA GLN A 126 -4.53 0.82 24.03
C GLN A 126 -5.21 1.68 25.10
N GLU A 127 -5.92 1.05 26.06
CA GLU A 127 -6.60 1.78 27.14
C GLU A 127 -5.64 2.48 28.10
N ASN A 128 -4.39 2.05 28.18
CA ASN A 128 -3.33 2.63 29.00
C ASN A 128 -2.39 3.62 28.29
N GLU A 129 -2.43 3.70 26.99
CA GLU A 129 -1.73 4.74 26.23
C GLU A 129 -2.73 5.89 25.97
N GLU A 130 -2.41 7.07 26.47
CA GLU A 130 -3.16 8.29 26.10
C GLU A 130 -3.05 8.46 24.59
N MET A 131 -4.07 8.02 23.83
CA MET A 131 -4.13 8.25 22.41
C MET A 131 -4.06 9.73 22.13
N THR A 132 -3.22 10.12 21.18
CA THR A 132 -3.27 11.49 20.67
C THR A 132 -4.65 11.75 20.04
N PRO A 133 -5.12 13.01 19.99
CA PRO A 133 -6.39 13.33 19.32
C PRO A 133 -6.47 12.85 17.87
N TYR A 134 -5.32 12.73 17.21
CA TYR A 134 -5.24 12.21 15.84
C TYR A 134 -5.45 10.67 15.80
N GLU A 135 -4.82 9.94 16.70
CA GLU A 135 -4.97 8.49 16.81
C GLU A 135 -6.40 8.11 17.18
N GLN A 136 -6.99 8.81 18.11
CA GLN A 136 -8.40 8.66 18.47
C GLN A 136 -9.30 8.91 17.25
N TYR A 137 -9.07 10.00 16.52
CA TYR A 137 -9.82 10.31 15.31
C TYR A 137 -9.69 9.23 14.25
N MET A 138 -8.48 8.69 14.05
CA MET A 138 -8.22 7.61 13.09
C MET A 138 -8.92 6.32 13.51
N TYR A 139 -8.85 5.97 14.79
CA TYR A 139 -9.54 4.81 15.34
C TYR A 139 -11.05 4.91 15.13
N ASP A 140 -11.66 6.01 15.55
CA ASP A 140 -13.12 6.20 15.47
C ASP A 140 -13.66 6.25 14.04
N ASN A 141 -12.87 6.74 13.09
CA ASN A 141 -13.36 6.96 11.73
C ASN A 141 -12.89 5.92 10.68
N TYR A 142 -11.81 5.20 10.96
CA TYR A 142 -11.21 4.33 9.97
C TYR A 142 -10.97 2.90 10.44
N TYR A 143 -10.63 2.69 11.70
CA TYR A 143 -10.26 1.39 12.24
C TYR A 143 -11.38 0.72 13.05
N GLY A 144 -12.15 1.49 13.80
CA GLY A 144 -13.21 0.98 14.68
C GLY A 144 -14.55 0.69 14.00
N MET A 145 -14.70 1.00 12.72
CA MET A 145 -15.99 0.91 11.99
C MET A 145 -16.06 -0.25 10.97
N GLY A 146 -15.08 -1.12 10.91
CA GLY A 146 -15.05 -2.25 9.96
C GLY A 146 -15.65 -3.53 10.53
N ASP A 147 -16.02 -4.47 9.65
CA ASP A 147 -16.42 -5.84 10.03
C ASP A 147 -15.24 -6.63 10.65
N ASP A 148 -14.04 -6.07 10.63
CA ASP A 148 -12.81 -6.65 11.17
C ASP A 148 -12.54 -6.05 12.56
N PHE A 149 -12.99 -6.74 13.59
CA PHE A 149 -12.83 -6.33 15.00
C PHE A 149 -11.37 -6.11 15.41
N TYR A 150 -10.43 -6.76 14.72
CA TYR A 150 -9.00 -6.66 15.01
C TYR A 150 -8.29 -5.57 14.20
N ALA A 151 -8.98 -5.00 13.21
CA ALA A 151 -8.40 -3.95 12.37
C ALA A 151 -7.99 -2.73 13.22
N GLY A 152 -6.74 -2.34 13.09
CA GLY A 152 -6.19 -1.18 13.79
C GLY A 152 -5.72 -1.42 15.23
N ARG A 153 -5.96 -2.61 15.80
CA ARG A 153 -5.37 -2.96 17.10
C ARG A 153 -3.85 -3.12 16.96
N LYS A 154 -3.12 -2.64 17.96
CA LYS A 154 -1.66 -2.66 17.95
C LYS A 154 -1.15 -4.04 18.39
N ILE A 155 -0.42 -4.69 17.49
CA ILE A 155 0.21 -5.99 17.77
C ILE A 155 1.49 -5.75 18.57
N ASN A 156 1.72 -6.59 19.58
CA ASN A 156 2.99 -6.59 20.32
C ASN A 156 4.13 -7.08 19.40
N LYS A 157 5.13 -6.23 19.20
CA LYS A 157 6.32 -6.53 18.40
C LYS A 157 7.59 -6.65 19.24
N ASP A 158 7.49 -6.39 20.53
CA ASP A 158 8.64 -6.35 21.45
C ASP A 158 9.07 -7.77 21.88
N VAL A 159 8.17 -8.75 21.72
CA VAL A 159 8.44 -10.16 22.02
C VAL A 159 8.83 -10.88 20.73
N ASP A 160 9.95 -11.59 20.75
CA ASP A 160 10.41 -12.37 19.60
C ASP A 160 9.56 -13.63 19.40
N LEU A 161 9.30 -13.98 18.13
CA LEU A 161 8.61 -15.22 17.79
C LEU A 161 9.52 -16.42 17.98
N ILE A 162 8.99 -17.48 18.57
CA ILE A 162 9.69 -18.73 18.80
C ILE A 162 9.41 -19.68 17.63
N TRP A 163 10.45 -20.09 16.93
CA TRP A 163 10.34 -20.97 15.77
C TRP A 163 10.74 -22.42 16.07
N ASP A 164 11.47 -22.65 17.15
CA ASP A 164 11.84 -24.00 17.58
C ASP A 164 10.66 -24.64 18.29
N THR A 165 10.22 -25.79 17.80
CA THR A 165 9.11 -26.56 18.38
C THR A 165 9.36 -27.02 19.81
N GLY A 166 10.62 -27.17 20.20
CA GLY A 166 11.00 -27.56 21.57
C GLY A 166 10.88 -26.43 22.59
N GLU A 167 10.77 -25.20 22.13
CA GLU A 167 10.73 -24.00 22.97
C GLU A 167 9.34 -23.33 23.01
N TYR A 168 8.33 -23.92 22.39
CA TYR A 168 6.97 -23.34 22.40
C TYR A 168 6.44 -23.19 23.82
N PRO A 169 5.90 -22.00 24.16
CA PRO A 169 5.55 -21.68 25.54
C PRO A 169 4.32 -22.46 26.03
N ASP A 170 3.36 -22.74 25.16
CA ASP A 170 2.11 -23.41 25.49
C ASP A 170 1.48 -24.13 24.30
N GLU A 171 0.34 -24.80 24.55
CA GLU A 171 -0.42 -25.54 23.55
C GLU A 171 -1.08 -24.62 22.53
N TYR A 172 -1.57 -23.46 22.95
CA TYR A 172 -2.19 -22.46 22.07
C TYR A 172 -1.20 -21.88 21.05
N TYR A 173 0.04 -21.64 21.50
CA TYR A 173 1.11 -21.23 20.60
C TYR A 173 1.39 -22.32 19.55
N SER A 174 1.42 -23.57 19.98
CA SER A 174 1.63 -24.72 19.11
C SER A 174 0.51 -24.84 18.07
N GLU A 175 -0.75 -24.64 18.49
CA GLU A 175 -1.92 -24.66 17.61
C GLU A 175 -1.81 -23.60 16.49
N VAL A 176 -1.51 -22.36 16.86
CA VAL A 176 -1.33 -21.29 15.88
C VAL A 176 -0.20 -21.59 14.92
N MET A 177 0.94 -22.03 15.44
CA MET A 177 2.09 -22.36 14.60
C MET A 177 1.82 -23.53 13.67
N ASP A 178 1.08 -24.53 14.11
CA ASP A 178 0.70 -25.67 13.24
C ASP A 178 -0.16 -25.21 12.06
N THR A 179 -1.08 -24.27 12.27
CA THR A 179 -1.89 -23.71 11.19
C THR A 179 -1.07 -23.03 10.08
N MET A 180 0.18 -22.67 10.32
CA MET A 180 1.06 -22.00 9.35
C MET A 180 1.85 -22.96 8.47
N TYR A 181 1.81 -24.25 8.79
CA TYR A 181 2.57 -25.25 8.05
C TYR A 181 1.64 -26.13 7.20
N ILE A 182 2.21 -26.72 6.17
CA ILE A 182 1.55 -27.76 5.38
C ILE A 182 1.36 -28.98 6.30
N PRO A 183 0.16 -29.59 6.33
CA PRO A 183 -0.07 -30.82 7.11
C PRO A 183 0.98 -31.90 6.80
N ALA A 184 1.42 -32.61 7.81
CA ALA A 184 2.47 -33.62 7.66
C ALA A 184 2.15 -34.70 6.64
N GLU A 185 0.85 -34.98 6.40
CA GLU A 185 0.35 -35.94 5.43
C GLU A 185 0.55 -35.46 3.99
N GLU A 186 0.55 -34.13 3.76
CA GLU A 186 0.70 -33.50 2.45
C GLU A 186 2.12 -33.02 2.20
N ALA A 187 2.93 -32.93 3.25
CA ALA A 187 4.29 -32.41 3.20
C ALA A 187 5.25 -33.39 2.48
N TYR A 188 6.08 -32.87 1.60
CA TYR A 188 7.10 -33.66 0.92
C TYR A 188 8.08 -34.26 1.94
N ASN A 189 8.21 -35.59 1.94
CA ASN A 189 9.04 -36.35 2.89
C ASN A 189 8.78 -36.06 4.38
N GLY A 190 7.58 -35.62 4.74
CA GLY A 190 7.24 -35.26 6.13
C GLY A 190 8.03 -34.05 6.66
N GLN A 191 8.64 -33.27 5.79
CA GLN A 191 9.34 -32.06 6.19
C GLN A 191 8.37 -30.95 6.57
N ARG A 192 8.59 -30.34 7.72
CA ARG A 192 7.80 -29.18 8.16
C ARG A 192 8.09 -27.97 7.29
N THR A 193 7.17 -27.65 6.41
CA THR A 193 7.29 -26.55 5.44
C THR A 193 6.16 -25.57 5.63
N ILE A 194 6.47 -24.27 5.62
CA ILE A 194 5.46 -23.22 5.72
C ILE A 194 4.55 -23.27 4.51
N ASP A 195 3.25 -23.16 4.77
CA ASP A 195 2.23 -23.06 3.73
C ASP A 195 2.21 -21.65 3.15
N VAL A 196 2.68 -21.51 1.92
CA VAL A 196 2.82 -20.22 1.24
C VAL A 196 1.45 -19.57 0.99
N ASP A 197 0.40 -20.36 0.78
CA ASP A 197 -0.96 -19.86 0.51
C ASP A 197 -1.57 -19.14 1.72
N LYS A 198 -1.00 -19.33 2.90
CA LYS A 198 -1.39 -18.65 4.14
C LYS A 198 -0.64 -17.34 4.38
N LEU A 199 0.41 -17.06 3.61
CA LEU A 199 1.16 -15.82 3.67
C LEU A 199 0.48 -14.78 2.78
N LYS A 200 -0.40 -13.99 3.39
CA LYS A 200 -1.14 -12.96 2.66
C LYS A 200 -0.71 -11.57 3.10
N PHE A 201 -0.29 -10.77 2.14
CA PHE A 201 -0.02 -9.36 2.36
C PHE A 201 -1.25 -8.53 2.03
N GLN A 202 -1.79 -7.83 3.02
CA GLN A 202 -2.92 -6.93 2.84
C GLN A 202 -2.44 -5.49 2.71
N TYR A 203 -2.94 -4.78 1.71
CA TYR A 203 -2.69 -3.36 1.55
C TYR A 203 -3.95 -2.60 1.16
N THR A 204 -3.95 -1.32 1.49
CA THR A 204 -5.05 -0.43 1.16
C THR A 204 -4.60 0.62 0.16
N TYR A 205 -5.40 0.87 -0.86
CA TYR A 205 -5.14 1.92 -1.82
C TYR A 205 -6.41 2.68 -2.16
N MET A 206 -6.24 3.88 -2.68
CA MET A 206 -7.35 4.68 -3.16
C MET A 206 -7.52 4.47 -4.67
N ASP A 207 -8.70 4.02 -5.09
CA ASP A 207 -9.05 3.93 -6.51
C ASP A 207 -9.25 5.33 -7.10
N ILE A 208 -8.15 5.90 -7.59
CA ILE A 208 -8.12 7.26 -8.15
C ILE A 208 -9.03 7.37 -9.39
N GLN A 209 -9.16 6.30 -10.17
CA GLN A 209 -9.98 6.32 -11.37
C GLN A 209 -11.48 6.34 -11.03
N ALA A 210 -11.90 5.54 -10.08
CA ALA A 210 -13.27 5.56 -9.58
C ALA A 210 -13.58 6.90 -8.89
N ALA A 211 -12.64 7.42 -8.09
CA ALA A 211 -12.77 8.72 -7.43
C ALA A 211 -12.90 9.87 -8.42
N ALA A 212 -12.16 9.86 -9.53
CA ALA A 212 -12.23 10.89 -10.56
C ALA A 212 -13.53 10.90 -11.37
N ARG A 213 -14.24 9.76 -11.40
CA ARG A 213 -15.50 9.62 -12.17
C ARG A 213 -16.77 9.81 -11.34
N ALA A 214 -16.63 9.87 -10.02
CA ALA A 214 -17.77 9.89 -9.13
C ALA A 214 -18.11 11.31 -8.67
N ASP A 215 -19.37 11.68 -8.77
CA ASP A 215 -19.91 12.91 -8.22
C ASP A 215 -20.42 12.69 -6.79
N GLY A 216 -20.04 13.60 -5.87
CA GLY A 216 -20.65 13.70 -4.55
C GLY A 216 -20.26 12.64 -3.53
N LYS A 217 -19.32 11.74 -3.83
CA LYS A 217 -18.81 10.73 -2.91
C LYS A 217 -17.61 11.23 -2.12
N ARG A 218 -17.43 10.66 -0.93
CA ARG A 218 -16.31 11.00 -0.04
C ARG A 218 -15.07 10.19 -0.44
N ARG A 219 -13.89 10.73 -0.16
CA ARG A 219 -12.60 10.05 -0.43
C ARG A 219 -12.53 8.65 0.16
N LYS A 220 -13.10 8.42 1.34
CA LYS A 220 -13.16 7.12 2.01
C LYS A 220 -13.91 6.04 1.22
N ASP A 221 -14.88 6.43 0.38
CA ASP A 221 -15.70 5.49 -0.39
C ASP A 221 -14.91 4.83 -1.55
N PHE A 222 -13.68 5.30 -1.79
CA PHE A 222 -12.79 4.80 -2.84
C PHE A 222 -11.55 4.08 -2.32
N ILE A 223 -11.47 3.89 -1.00
CA ILE A 223 -10.41 3.08 -0.39
C ILE A 223 -10.76 1.62 -0.62
N LYS A 224 -9.87 0.91 -1.30
CA LYS A 224 -9.97 -0.53 -1.52
C LYS A 224 -8.91 -1.25 -0.70
N LYS A 225 -9.25 -2.42 -0.21
CA LYS A 225 -8.36 -3.35 0.47
C LYS A 225 -8.13 -4.53 -0.46
N GLU A 226 -6.89 -4.87 -0.72
CA GLU A 226 -6.50 -6.03 -1.54
C GLU A 226 -5.53 -6.91 -0.77
N GLU A 227 -5.58 -8.21 -1.07
CA GLU A 227 -4.67 -9.24 -0.56
C GLU A 227 -3.85 -9.79 -1.72
N ILE A 228 -2.56 -10.00 -1.48
CA ILE A 228 -1.62 -10.68 -2.38
C ILE A 228 -1.04 -11.88 -1.65
#